data_efc2d70f7830d5f14dd467068f52a9c6
#
_entry.id   efc2d70f7830d5f14dd467068f52a9c6
#
_cell.length_a   1.000
_cell.length_b   1.000
_cell.length_c   1.000
_cell.angle_alpha   90.00
_cell.angle_beta   90.00
_cell.angle_gamma   90.00
#
_symmetry.space_group_name_H-M   'P 1'
#
loop_
_entity.id
_entity.type
_entity.pdbx_description
1 polymer ?
#
loop_
_entity_poly.entity_id
_entity_poly.type
_entity_poly.pdbx_seq_one_letter_code
_entity_poly.pdbx_strand_id
1 'polypeptide(L)'
;KPFMSNPLESDRDSNLNLVDAYLKQLDWKVNENSNMSYSIQGLNNYIASEISKQYWLNRIYPENIKNAHINGDIHIHDLNIISVYCVGWDLKDLLSEGFTGVKGKVESAPAKHFRTALGQIVNFMYTMQGEAAGAQAFSNFDTLLAPFIRYDNLDYKQVKQAIQEFVFNMNVPTRVGFQTPFTNITMDLN
;
A
#
# COMPACT_ATOMS: atom_id res chain seq x y z
N LYS A 1 23.54 -18.11 4.60
CA LYS A 1 24.47 -16.99 4.29
C LYS A 1 24.75 -16.82 2.79
N PRO A 2 23.81 -16.69 1.90
CA PRO A 2 24.18 -16.54 0.48
C PRO A 2 24.16 -15.12 -0.05
N PHE A 3 23.70 -14.10 0.69
CA PHE A 3 23.49 -12.78 0.10
C PHE A 3 24.33 -11.67 0.73
N MET A 4 25.51 -11.97 1.20
CA MET A 4 26.45 -10.99 1.77
C MET A 4 27.48 -10.44 0.78
N SER A 5 27.44 -10.81 -0.50
CA SER A 5 28.24 -10.17 -1.53
C SER A 5 27.51 -8.93 -2.04
N ASN A 6 28.26 -7.83 -2.15
CA ASN A 6 27.77 -6.56 -2.67
C ASN A 6 27.11 -6.78 -4.05
N PRO A 7 25.80 -6.60 -4.22
CA PRO A 7 25.13 -6.90 -5.47
C PRO A 7 25.49 -5.93 -6.62
N LEU A 8 26.29 -4.94 -6.35
CA LEU A 8 26.79 -3.99 -7.36
C LEU A 8 28.19 -4.37 -7.88
N GLU A 9 28.86 -5.32 -7.24
CA GLU A 9 30.07 -5.92 -7.79
C GLU A 9 29.69 -7.21 -8.52
N SER A 10 29.33 -7.02 -9.76
CA SER A 10 29.37 -7.95 -10.88
C SER A 10 29.26 -9.44 -10.61
N ASP A 11 28.13 -9.88 -10.12
CA ASP A 11 27.79 -11.24 -10.48
C ASP A 11 26.42 -11.21 -11.19
N ARG A 12 26.46 -11.27 -12.53
CA ARG A 12 25.23 -11.39 -13.35
C ARG A 12 24.40 -12.58 -12.87
N ASP A 13 25.06 -13.56 -12.28
CA ASP A 13 24.44 -14.78 -11.75
C ASP A 13 23.69 -14.54 -10.44
N SER A 14 24.07 -13.55 -9.62
CA SER A 14 23.39 -13.29 -8.35
C SER A 14 21.95 -12.80 -8.52
N ASN A 15 21.69 -12.00 -9.55
CA ASN A 15 20.34 -11.53 -9.86
C ASN A 15 19.46 -12.63 -10.45
N LEU A 16 20.05 -13.57 -11.20
CA LEU A 16 19.33 -14.74 -11.73
C LEU A 16 18.95 -15.70 -10.61
N ASN A 17 19.79 -15.80 -9.56
CA ASN A 17 19.50 -16.62 -8.40
C ASN A 17 18.24 -16.18 -7.63
N LEU A 18 17.85 -14.89 -7.67
CA LEU A 18 16.59 -14.44 -7.10
C LEU A 18 15.37 -15.02 -7.83
N VAL A 19 15.45 -15.05 -9.16
CA VAL A 19 14.37 -15.64 -9.99
C VAL A 19 14.30 -17.14 -9.71
N ASP A 20 15.43 -17.83 -9.71
CA ASP A 20 15.52 -19.26 -9.43
C ASP A 20 14.99 -19.61 -8.04
N ALA A 21 15.34 -18.83 -7.02
CA ALA A 21 14.87 -19.03 -5.65
C ALA A 21 13.33 -18.97 -5.59
N TYR A 22 12.73 -18.00 -6.26
CA TYR A 22 11.27 -17.89 -6.34
C TYR A 22 10.64 -19.05 -7.11
N LEU A 23 11.12 -19.32 -8.32
CA LEU A 23 10.57 -20.36 -9.19
C LEU A 23 10.71 -21.78 -8.61
N LYS A 24 11.78 -22.03 -7.88
CA LYS A 24 12.02 -23.30 -7.20
C LYS A 24 11.44 -23.34 -5.78
N GLN A 25 10.81 -22.27 -5.31
CA GLN A 25 10.28 -22.12 -3.96
C GLN A 25 11.32 -22.44 -2.87
N LEU A 26 12.58 -22.09 -3.14
CA LEU A 26 13.70 -22.37 -2.25
C LEU A 26 13.78 -21.42 -1.06
N ASP A 27 13.18 -20.23 -1.18
CA ASP A 27 13.14 -19.24 -0.10
C ASP A 27 11.81 -19.37 0.65
N TRP A 28 11.91 -19.60 1.97
CA TRP A 28 10.76 -19.63 2.86
C TRP A 28 9.94 -18.32 2.83
N LYS A 29 10.58 -17.19 2.50
CA LYS A 29 9.94 -15.89 2.37
C LYS A 29 8.91 -15.82 1.23
N VAL A 30 9.01 -16.67 0.24
CA VAL A 30 7.99 -16.79 -0.82
C VAL A 30 6.64 -17.19 -0.24
N ASN A 31 6.65 -17.93 0.88
CA ASN A 31 5.47 -18.42 1.58
C ASN A 31 5.25 -17.75 2.94
N GLU A 32 6.07 -16.76 3.31
CA GLU A 32 6.04 -16.12 4.62
C GLU A 32 4.75 -15.34 4.87
N ASN A 33 4.19 -14.77 3.82
CA ASN A 33 2.96 -13.99 3.93
C ASN A 33 1.80 -14.77 3.33
N SER A 34 0.79 -15.08 4.15
CA SER A 34 -0.44 -15.76 3.71
C SER A 34 -1.20 -15.00 2.62
N ASN A 35 -0.93 -13.72 2.44
CA ASN A 35 -1.52 -12.88 1.40
C ASN A 35 -0.71 -12.88 0.09
N MET A 36 0.48 -13.49 0.08
CA MET A 36 1.28 -13.65 -1.13
C MET A 36 0.99 -15.00 -1.75
N SER A 37 0.47 -15.01 -2.97
CA SER A 37 0.32 -16.23 -3.75
C SER A 37 1.43 -16.35 -4.78
N TYR A 38 1.79 -17.59 -5.09
CA TYR A 38 2.74 -17.91 -6.15
C TYR A 38 2.17 -17.47 -7.51
N SER A 39 2.76 -16.44 -8.10
CA SER A 39 2.26 -15.81 -9.31
C SER A 39 3.34 -14.98 -10.00
N ILE A 40 3.08 -14.55 -11.24
CA ILE A 40 3.96 -13.61 -11.97
C ILE A 40 4.07 -12.28 -11.23
N GLN A 41 2.98 -11.79 -10.65
CA GLN A 41 3.01 -10.57 -9.84
C GLN A 41 3.82 -10.77 -8.57
N GLY A 42 3.69 -11.92 -7.90
CA GLY A 42 4.47 -12.30 -6.75
C GLY A 42 5.97 -12.39 -7.07
N LEU A 43 6.34 -12.95 -8.22
CA LEU A 43 7.74 -12.98 -8.69
C LEU A 43 8.32 -11.57 -8.85
N ASN A 44 7.60 -10.69 -9.55
CA ASN A 44 8.07 -9.30 -9.75
C ASN A 44 8.21 -8.56 -8.43
N ASN A 45 7.26 -8.76 -7.51
CA ASN A 45 7.32 -8.17 -6.18
C ASN A 45 8.51 -8.71 -5.36
N TYR A 46 8.75 -10.00 -5.40
CA TYR A 46 9.88 -10.63 -4.71
C TYR A 46 11.22 -10.05 -5.18
N ILE A 47 11.43 -9.95 -6.50
CA ILE A 47 12.64 -9.36 -7.07
C ILE A 47 12.80 -7.90 -6.64
N ALA A 48 11.75 -7.10 -6.78
CA ALA A 48 11.76 -5.69 -6.39
C ALA A 48 12.03 -5.52 -4.89
N SER A 49 11.44 -6.36 -4.06
CA SER A 49 11.59 -6.36 -2.61
C SER A 49 13.02 -6.64 -2.16
N GLU A 50 13.66 -7.65 -2.73
CA GLU A 50 15.05 -8.00 -2.37
C GLU A 50 16.04 -6.91 -2.83
N ILE A 51 15.81 -6.30 -4.00
CA ILE A 51 16.63 -5.18 -4.47
C ILE A 51 16.44 -3.95 -3.55
N SER A 52 15.20 -3.61 -3.21
CA SER A 52 14.89 -2.49 -2.30
C SER A 52 15.54 -2.68 -0.94
N LYS A 53 15.43 -3.88 -0.37
CA LYS A 53 16.07 -4.23 0.90
C LYS A 53 17.58 -4.06 0.86
N GLN A 54 18.24 -4.54 -0.21
CA GLN A 54 19.68 -4.36 -0.39
C GLN A 54 20.05 -2.87 -0.49
N TYR A 55 19.24 -2.07 -1.17
CA TYR A 55 19.47 -0.63 -1.28
C TYR A 55 19.39 0.05 0.09
N TRP A 56 18.31 -0.21 0.87
CA TRP A 56 18.18 0.31 2.22
C TRP A 56 19.38 -0.02 3.09
N LEU A 57 19.75 -1.29 3.16
CA LEU A 57 20.79 -1.79 4.06
C LEU A 57 22.22 -1.39 3.65
N ASN A 58 22.47 -1.17 2.36
CA ASN A 58 23.83 -0.88 1.88
C ASN A 58 24.06 0.58 1.45
N ARG A 59 23.00 1.38 1.30
CA ARG A 59 23.12 2.76 0.80
C ARG A 59 22.49 3.79 1.71
N ILE A 60 21.47 3.43 2.47
CA ILE A 60 20.69 4.37 3.29
C ILE A 60 21.07 4.24 4.78
N TYR A 61 21.03 3.03 5.32
CA TYR A 61 21.35 2.84 6.73
C TYR A 61 22.85 2.81 6.98
N PRO A 62 23.35 3.45 8.07
CA PRO A 62 24.71 3.33 8.51
C PRO A 62 25.04 1.87 8.90
N GLU A 63 26.32 1.52 8.80
CA GLU A 63 26.75 0.13 8.94
C GLU A 63 26.41 -0.50 10.31
N ASN A 64 26.45 0.28 11.38
CA ASN A 64 26.06 -0.19 12.72
C ASN A 64 24.57 -0.58 12.79
N ILE A 65 23.67 0.18 12.15
CA ILE A 65 22.23 -0.11 12.08
C ILE A 65 21.97 -1.34 11.21
N LYS A 66 22.64 -1.40 10.05
CA LYS A 66 22.59 -2.58 9.18
C LYS A 66 23.00 -3.84 9.92
N ASN A 67 24.15 -3.79 10.63
CA ASN A 67 24.66 -4.95 11.36
C ASN A 67 23.72 -5.34 12.51
N ALA A 68 23.18 -4.40 13.25
CA ALA A 68 22.19 -4.68 14.28
C ALA A 68 20.94 -5.38 13.71
N HIS A 69 20.46 -4.96 12.53
CA HIS A 69 19.34 -5.63 11.86
C HIS A 69 19.70 -7.05 11.40
N ILE A 70 20.89 -7.22 10.81
CA ILE A 70 21.34 -8.54 10.31
C ILE A 70 21.57 -9.52 11.46
N ASN A 71 22.10 -9.04 12.58
CA ASN A 71 22.36 -9.85 13.77
C ASN A 71 21.08 -10.16 14.57
N GLY A 72 19.97 -9.47 14.30
CA GLY A 72 18.72 -9.63 15.02
C GLY A 72 18.62 -8.82 16.31
N ASP A 73 19.52 -7.86 16.53
CA ASP A 73 19.46 -6.96 17.70
C ASP A 73 18.30 -5.97 17.59
N ILE A 74 17.96 -5.59 16.35
CA ILE A 74 16.79 -4.77 16.00
C ILE A 74 16.11 -5.32 14.76
N HIS A 75 14.83 -4.97 14.57
CA HIS A 75 14.10 -5.25 13.34
C HIS A 75 13.72 -3.94 12.64
N ILE A 76 14.18 -3.78 11.39
CA ILE A 76 13.74 -2.69 10.51
C ILE A 76 12.62 -3.25 9.65
N HIS A 77 11.44 -2.65 9.78
CA HIS A 77 10.22 -3.11 9.09
C HIS A 77 10.14 -2.58 7.66
N ASP A 78 9.43 -3.30 6.79
CA ASP A 78 9.08 -2.89 5.41
C ASP A 78 10.25 -2.43 4.53
N LEU A 79 11.38 -3.13 4.57
CA LEU A 79 12.52 -2.88 3.68
C LEU A 79 12.25 -3.28 2.22
N ASN A 80 11.10 -3.86 1.94
CA ASN A 80 10.70 -4.38 0.63
C ASN A 80 10.28 -3.29 -0.37
N ILE A 81 10.15 -2.04 0.06
CA ILE A 81 9.80 -0.91 -0.79
C ILE A 81 10.59 0.34 -0.37
N ILE A 82 11.02 1.15 -1.33
CA ILE A 82 11.69 2.44 -1.06
C ILE A 82 10.61 3.52 -0.99
N SER A 83 9.95 3.61 0.14
CA SER A 83 8.80 4.49 0.37
C SER A 83 8.68 4.86 1.84
N VAL A 84 7.78 5.79 2.16
CA VAL A 84 7.34 6.05 3.54
C VAL A 84 6.59 4.84 4.09
N TYR A 85 6.65 4.65 5.42
CA TYR A 85 5.98 3.51 6.05
C TYR A 85 4.46 3.63 5.94
N CYS A 86 3.87 4.62 6.58
CA CYS A 86 2.43 4.88 6.55
C CYS A 86 2.17 6.35 6.20
N VAL A 87 1.00 6.63 5.68
CA VAL A 87 0.63 7.98 5.25
C VAL A 87 -0.80 8.31 5.64
N GLY A 88 -1.00 9.51 6.19
CA GLY A 88 -2.31 10.11 6.38
C GLY A 88 -2.59 11.11 5.26
N TRP A 89 -3.73 10.98 4.63
CA TRP A 89 -4.21 11.89 3.60
C TRP A 89 -5.27 12.82 4.14
N ASP A 90 -5.37 14.03 3.62
CA ASP A 90 -6.43 14.95 3.96
C ASP A 90 -7.69 14.64 3.14
N LEU A 91 -8.72 14.13 3.82
CA LEU A 91 -10.01 13.84 3.18
C LEU A 91 -10.71 15.13 2.74
N LYS A 92 -10.54 16.23 3.48
CA LYS A 92 -11.14 17.51 3.12
C LYS A 92 -10.62 18.02 1.77
N ASP A 93 -9.31 17.88 1.52
CA ASP A 93 -8.71 18.26 0.25
C ASP A 93 -9.30 17.42 -0.90
N LEU A 94 -9.41 16.11 -0.73
CA LEU A 94 -10.04 15.25 -1.74
C LEU A 94 -11.49 15.64 -2.01
N LEU A 95 -12.28 15.97 -0.98
CA LEU A 95 -13.69 16.33 -1.14
C LEU A 95 -13.89 17.73 -1.73
N SER A 96 -12.96 18.66 -1.49
CA SER A 96 -13.06 20.05 -2.00
C SER A 96 -12.42 20.25 -3.36
N GLU A 97 -11.31 19.61 -3.64
CA GLU A 97 -10.58 19.75 -4.90
C GLU A 97 -10.93 18.68 -5.94
N GLY A 98 -11.52 17.60 -5.47
CA GLY A 98 -11.73 16.39 -6.27
C GLY A 98 -10.45 15.57 -6.38
N PHE A 99 -10.49 14.57 -7.24
CA PHE A 99 -9.34 13.73 -7.52
C PHE A 99 -8.67 14.22 -8.81
N THR A 100 -7.70 15.08 -8.68
CA THR A 100 -6.94 15.66 -9.81
C THR A 100 -5.82 14.75 -10.32
N GLY A 101 -5.58 13.65 -9.60
CA GLY A 101 -4.83 12.52 -10.08
C GLY A 101 -3.39 12.80 -10.50
N VAL A 102 -2.87 11.88 -11.30
CA VAL A 102 -1.58 12.02 -11.97
C VAL A 102 -1.81 12.71 -13.31
N LYS A 103 -1.00 13.71 -13.61
CA LYS A 103 -1.09 14.47 -14.88
C LYS A 103 -1.23 13.54 -16.09
N GLY A 104 -2.28 13.73 -16.86
CA GLY A 104 -2.58 12.92 -18.04
C GLY A 104 -3.40 11.66 -17.78
N LYS A 105 -3.88 11.44 -16.54
CA LYS A 105 -4.85 10.38 -16.20
C LYS A 105 -6.23 10.97 -15.93
N VAL A 106 -7.19 10.08 -15.65
CA VAL A 106 -8.58 10.49 -15.38
C VAL A 106 -8.63 11.38 -14.14
N GLU A 107 -9.17 12.57 -14.33
CA GLU A 107 -9.44 13.54 -13.27
C GLU A 107 -10.93 13.49 -12.93
N SER A 108 -11.27 13.73 -11.68
CA SER A 108 -12.65 13.88 -11.25
C SER A 108 -12.83 15.13 -10.41
N ALA A 109 -13.84 15.93 -10.78
CA ALA A 109 -14.25 17.08 -9.99
C ALA A 109 -14.74 16.65 -8.59
N PRO A 110 -14.87 17.58 -7.64
CA PRO A 110 -15.46 17.29 -6.32
C PRO A 110 -16.77 16.54 -6.40
N ALA A 111 -16.92 15.51 -5.58
CA ALA A 111 -18.14 14.74 -5.51
C ALA A 111 -19.31 15.61 -5.03
N LYS A 112 -20.50 15.38 -5.61
CA LYS A 112 -21.71 16.08 -5.21
C LYS A 112 -22.65 15.20 -4.38
N HIS A 113 -22.46 13.89 -4.42
CA HIS A 113 -23.33 12.89 -3.81
C HIS A 113 -22.53 11.92 -2.94
N PHE A 114 -23.17 11.40 -1.89
CA PHE A 114 -22.55 10.52 -0.91
C PHE A 114 -21.84 9.30 -1.53
N ARG A 115 -22.53 8.56 -2.40
CA ARG A 115 -21.93 7.40 -3.09
C ARG A 115 -20.78 7.79 -4.00
N THR A 116 -20.85 8.95 -4.64
CA THR A 116 -19.77 9.44 -5.48
C THR A 116 -18.55 9.81 -4.64
N ALA A 117 -18.74 10.44 -3.48
CA ALA A 117 -17.67 10.75 -2.55
C ALA A 117 -16.97 9.47 -2.07
N LEU A 118 -17.73 8.45 -1.66
CA LEU A 118 -17.18 7.14 -1.31
C LEU A 118 -16.42 6.49 -2.47
N GLY A 119 -16.94 6.58 -3.68
CA GLY A 119 -16.27 6.09 -4.89
C GLY A 119 -14.95 6.82 -5.18
N GLN A 120 -14.88 8.13 -4.98
CA GLN A 120 -13.63 8.89 -5.10
C GLN A 120 -12.59 8.46 -4.06
N ILE A 121 -13.03 8.22 -2.82
CA ILE A 121 -12.15 7.71 -1.76
C ILE A 121 -11.57 6.35 -2.15
N VAL A 122 -12.39 5.43 -2.67
CA VAL A 122 -11.93 4.11 -3.16
C VAL A 122 -10.88 4.28 -4.26
N ASN A 123 -11.18 5.11 -5.27
CA ASN A 123 -10.26 5.36 -6.38
C ASN A 123 -8.95 5.99 -5.92
N PHE A 124 -9.01 6.92 -4.97
CA PHE A 124 -7.84 7.54 -4.37
C PHE A 124 -6.97 6.49 -3.67
N MET A 125 -7.58 5.69 -2.78
CA MET A 125 -6.86 4.65 -2.04
C MET A 125 -6.21 3.62 -2.97
N TYR A 126 -6.89 3.23 -4.04
CA TYR A 126 -6.33 2.32 -5.05
C TYR A 126 -5.18 2.94 -5.83
N THR A 127 -5.28 4.21 -6.18
CA THR A 127 -4.22 4.90 -6.91
C THR A 127 -2.97 5.07 -6.05
N MET A 128 -3.17 5.37 -4.77
CA MET A 128 -2.08 5.66 -3.84
C MET A 128 -1.55 4.44 -3.07
N GLN A 129 -2.15 3.26 -3.23
CA GLN A 129 -1.79 2.06 -2.45
C GLN A 129 -0.34 1.60 -2.62
N GLY A 130 0.32 1.97 -3.70
CA GLY A 130 1.72 1.66 -3.97
C GLY A 130 2.71 2.70 -3.46
N GLU A 131 2.23 3.84 -2.94
CA GLU A 131 3.08 4.97 -2.52
C GLU A 131 3.49 4.88 -1.04
N ALA A 132 2.93 3.94 -0.29
CA ALA A 132 3.29 3.66 1.10
C ALA A 132 3.56 2.18 1.30
N ALA A 133 4.56 1.88 2.13
CA ALA A 133 4.90 0.49 2.48
C ALA A 133 3.82 -0.17 3.34
N GLY A 134 3.23 0.59 4.26
CA GLY A 134 2.16 0.15 5.16
C GLY A 134 0.80 0.76 4.82
N ALA A 135 0.11 1.26 5.84
CA ALA A 135 -1.25 1.74 5.73
C ALA A 135 -1.38 3.16 5.18
N GLN A 136 -2.48 3.41 4.49
CA GLN A 136 -3.01 4.72 4.18
C GLN A 136 -4.19 5.02 5.09
N ALA A 137 -4.36 6.27 5.49
CA ALA A 137 -5.43 6.69 6.39
C ALA A 137 -6.11 7.96 5.92
N PHE A 138 -7.42 8.03 6.16
CA PHE A 138 -8.18 9.29 6.19
C PHE A 138 -8.72 9.52 7.59
N SER A 139 -8.58 10.76 8.09
CA SER A 139 -9.19 11.20 9.35
C SER A 139 -10.54 11.89 9.13
N ASN A 140 -11.32 12.01 10.21
CA ASN A 140 -12.61 12.72 10.23
C ASN A 140 -13.61 12.18 9.19
N PHE A 141 -13.59 10.86 8.96
CA PHE A 141 -14.33 10.22 7.87
C PHE A 141 -15.85 10.47 7.99
N ASP A 142 -16.40 10.28 9.16
CA ASP A 142 -17.82 10.49 9.46
C ASP A 142 -18.21 11.97 9.39
N THR A 143 -17.46 12.84 10.06
CA THR A 143 -17.71 14.28 10.10
C THR A 143 -17.68 14.92 8.72
N LEU A 144 -16.71 14.56 7.88
CA LEU A 144 -16.56 15.14 6.55
C LEU A 144 -17.56 14.57 5.53
N LEU A 145 -18.05 13.36 5.76
CA LEU A 145 -19.06 12.74 4.88
C LEU A 145 -20.50 13.01 5.31
N ALA A 146 -20.76 13.38 6.57
CA ALA A 146 -22.11 13.68 7.08
C ALA A 146 -22.88 14.72 6.26
N PRO A 147 -22.27 15.82 5.75
CA PRO A 147 -22.98 16.78 4.90
C PRO A 147 -23.60 16.15 3.66
N PHE A 148 -22.95 15.20 3.02
CA PHE A 148 -23.48 14.53 1.82
C PHE A 148 -24.74 13.72 2.12
N ILE A 149 -24.80 13.05 3.29
CA ILE A 149 -25.98 12.28 3.73
C ILE A 149 -27.17 13.23 3.86
N ARG A 150 -26.95 14.40 4.47
CA ARG A 150 -27.96 15.41 4.66
C ARG A 150 -28.44 16.01 3.32
N TYR A 151 -27.52 16.36 2.42
CA TYR A 151 -27.87 16.98 1.13
C TYR A 151 -28.56 15.99 0.19
N ASP A 152 -28.19 14.73 0.23
CA ASP A 152 -28.82 13.67 -0.56
C ASP A 152 -30.14 13.18 0.09
N ASN A 153 -30.48 13.67 1.28
CA ASN A 153 -31.66 13.25 2.06
C ASN A 153 -31.73 11.71 2.23
N LEU A 154 -30.60 11.10 2.58
CA LEU A 154 -30.50 9.65 2.68
C LEU A 154 -31.03 9.14 4.03
N ASP A 155 -31.78 8.05 3.99
CA ASP A 155 -32.19 7.32 5.18
C ASP A 155 -31.06 6.36 5.65
N TYR A 156 -31.23 5.80 6.86
CA TYR A 156 -30.27 4.87 7.45
C TYR A 156 -29.97 3.67 6.55
N LYS A 157 -30.97 3.11 5.87
CA LYS A 157 -30.83 1.93 5.02
C LYS A 157 -29.96 2.25 3.80
N GLN A 158 -30.15 3.42 3.20
CA GLN A 158 -29.39 3.92 2.05
C GLN A 158 -27.93 4.19 2.43
N VAL A 159 -27.70 4.83 3.59
CA VAL A 159 -26.35 5.07 4.11
C VAL A 159 -25.64 3.75 4.40
N LYS A 160 -26.31 2.84 5.12
CA LYS A 160 -25.77 1.50 5.42
C LYS A 160 -25.36 0.75 4.15
N GLN A 161 -26.22 0.79 3.13
CA GLN A 161 -25.93 0.14 1.84
C GLN A 161 -24.71 0.78 1.15
N ALA A 162 -24.60 2.09 1.13
CA ALA A 162 -23.47 2.79 0.52
C ALA A 162 -22.15 2.50 1.25
N ILE A 163 -22.16 2.45 2.57
CA ILE A 163 -20.98 2.06 3.36
C ILE A 163 -20.61 0.59 3.13
N GLN A 164 -21.60 -0.30 2.99
CA GLN A 164 -21.34 -1.70 2.67
C GLN A 164 -20.67 -1.83 1.28
N GLU A 165 -21.11 -1.07 0.29
CA GLU A 165 -20.48 -1.01 -1.03
C GLU A 165 -19.04 -0.49 -0.94
N PHE A 166 -18.81 0.55 -0.15
CA PHE A 166 -17.48 1.08 0.12
C PHE A 166 -16.55 0.01 0.71
N VAL A 167 -16.97 -0.64 1.79
CA VAL A 167 -16.17 -1.71 2.45
C VAL A 167 -15.92 -2.87 1.48
N PHE A 168 -16.93 -3.28 0.71
CA PHE A 168 -16.78 -4.33 -0.28
C PHE A 168 -15.74 -3.97 -1.35
N ASN A 169 -15.81 -2.74 -1.88
CA ASN A 169 -14.84 -2.26 -2.88
C ASN A 169 -13.43 -2.16 -2.30
N MET A 170 -13.27 -1.76 -1.04
CA MET A 170 -11.96 -1.70 -0.38
C MET A 170 -11.34 -3.09 -0.13
N ASN A 171 -12.14 -4.16 -0.14
CA ASN A 171 -11.66 -5.52 0.06
C ASN A 171 -11.21 -6.23 -1.24
N VAL A 172 -11.13 -5.52 -2.37
CA VAL A 172 -10.62 -6.10 -3.62
C VAL A 172 -9.09 -6.18 -3.55
N PRO A 173 -8.49 -7.36 -3.81
CA PRO A 173 -7.05 -7.57 -3.70
C PRO A 173 -6.30 -6.97 -4.91
N THR A 174 -6.19 -5.66 -4.95
CA THR A 174 -5.58 -4.91 -6.05
C THR A 174 -4.13 -4.50 -5.78
N ARG A 175 -3.69 -4.59 -4.53
CA ARG A 175 -2.31 -4.27 -4.15
C ARG A 175 -1.37 -5.41 -4.52
N VAL A 176 -0.09 -5.07 -4.70
CA VAL A 176 0.98 -6.03 -4.99
C VAL A 176 0.98 -7.17 -3.96
N GLY A 177 1.12 -8.41 -4.42
CA GLY A 177 1.05 -9.60 -3.59
C GLY A 177 -0.38 -10.06 -3.28
N PHE A 178 -1.39 -9.60 -4.02
CA PHE A 178 -2.81 -9.91 -3.81
C PHE A 178 -3.37 -9.44 -2.47
N GLN A 179 -2.78 -8.41 -1.92
CA GLN A 179 -3.32 -7.72 -0.75
C GLN A 179 -4.41 -6.73 -1.16
N THR A 180 -5.35 -6.51 -0.27
CA THR A 180 -6.24 -5.35 -0.35
C THR A 180 -5.45 -4.08 -0.01
N PRO A 181 -5.89 -2.88 -0.45
CA PRO A 181 -5.31 -1.64 0.06
C PRO A 181 -5.36 -1.63 1.58
N PHE A 182 -4.21 -1.45 2.23
CA PHE A 182 -4.18 -1.36 3.69
C PHE A 182 -4.69 0.01 4.11
N THR A 183 -5.97 0.05 4.47
CA THR A 183 -6.74 1.27 4.67
C THR A 183 -7.15 1.43 6.12
N ASN A 184 -6.94 2.61 6.67
CA ASN A 184 -7.46 3.04 7.95
C ASN A 184 -8.36 4.28 7.77
N ILE A 185 -9.44 4.32 8.51
CA ILE A 185 -10.31 5.50 8.64
C ILE A 185 -10.49 5.80 10.12
N THR A 186 -10.43 7.08 10.48
CA THR A 186 -10.75 7.50 11.85
C THR A 186 -12.10 8.19 11.88
N MET A 187 -12.82 7.97 12.96
CA MET A 187 -14.11 8.56 13.24
C MET A 187 -13.98 9.54 14.42
N ASP A 188 -14.74 10.63 14.36
CA ASP A 188 -14.80 11.59 15.46
C ASP A 188 -15.80 11.08 16.50
N LEU A 189 -15.33 10.89 17.71
CA LEU A 189 -16.17 10.58 18.87
C LEU A 189 -16.63 11.89 19.53
N ASN A 190 -17.80 12.40 19.14
CA ASN A 190 -18.43 13.54 19.77
C ASN A 190 -19.61 13.10 20.64
#